data_c70f867c36728c3a3bf4a1dcc5bdd6bd
#
_entry.id   c70f867c36728c3a3bf4a1dcc5bdd6bd
#
_cell.length_a   1.000
_cell.length_b   1.000
_cell.length_c   1.000
_cell.angle_alpha   90.00
_cell.angle_beta   90.00
_cell.angle_gamma   90.00
#
_symmetry.space_group_name_H-M   'P 1'
#
loop_
_entity.id
_entity.type
_entity.pdbx_description
1 polymer ?
#
loop_
_entity_poly.entity_id
_entity_poly.type
_entity_poly.pdbx_seq_one_letter_code
_entity_poly.pdbx_strand_id
1 'polypeptide(L)'
;MIRTGTVQRTTQETDITVELTLDRAQTSSISTGIGFFDHMLTLLAKHGRFGLVVEAKGDTYVDAHHTVEDIGLALGQALVKALGDKAGIERYGDAWVPMDEALTQVVIDLSGRPYLVFQGEWSTPVLGGNFETELVEDFFQALAMSAAMNLHVRNLYGRNTHHIIESMFKATGRALRKAVTINPDIQGVNSTKGVI
;
A
#
# COMPACT_ATOMS: atom_id res chain seq x y z
N MET A 1 17.77 -12.38 8.18
CA MET A 1 18.16 -11.08 7.55
C MET A 1 16.90 -10.23 7.48
N ILE A 2 16.99 -8.92 7.77
CA ILE A 2 15.82 -8.01 7.70
C ILE A 2 15.68 -7.56 6.23
N ARG A 3 14.50 -7.73 5.65
CA ARG A 3 14.19 -7.32 4.27
C ARG A 3 13.78 -5.85 4.26
N THR A 4 14.56 -5.02 3.59
CA THR A 4 14.32 -3.57 3.47
C THR A 4 14.44 -3.12 2.03
N GLY A 5 13.67 -2.11 1.66
CA GLY A 5 13.77 -1.44 0.38
C GLY A 5 13.68 0.07 0.55
N THR A 6 14.60 0.79 -0.04
CA THR A 6 14.63 2.26 -0.03
C THR A 6 14.55 2.78 -1.46
N VAL A 7 13.68 3.77 -1.67
CA VAL A 7 13.48 4.46 -2.94
C VAL A 7 13.53 5.96 -2.69
N GLN A 8 14.29 6.65 -3.51
CA GLN A 8 14.20 8.08 -3.69
C GLN A 8 13.71 8.38 -5.11
N ARG A 9 12.67 9.19 -5.21
CA ARG A 9 12.06 9.61 -6.47
C ARG A 9 11.95 11.13 -6.47
N THR A 10 12.62 11.75 -7.41
CA THR A 10 12.61 13.20 -7.58
C THR A 10 12.17 13.52 -9.01
N THR A 11 11.16 14.35 -9.15
CA THR A 11 10.64 14.90 -10.41
C THR A 11 10.68 16.42 -10.36
N GLN A 12 10.03 17.10 -11.30
CA GLN A 12 9.83 18.55 -11.21
C GLN A 12 8.68 18.92 -10.25
N GLU A 13 7.83 17.97 -9.90
CA GLU A 13 6.60 18.14 -9.12
C GLU A 13 6.75 17.63 -7.69
N THR A 14 7.58 16.58 -7.49
CA THR A 14 7.71 15.90 -6.21
C THR A 14 9.15 15.54 -5.88
N ASP A 15 9.47 15.50 -4.57
CA ASP A 15 10.69 14.89 -4.01
C ASP A 15 10.30 13.97 -2.87
N ILE A 16 10.48 12.66 -3.08
CA ILE A 16 9.92 11.61 -2.23
C ILE A 16 11.00 10.61 -1.85
N THR A 17 11.06 10.30 -0.56
CA THR A 17 11.85 9.19 -0.02
C THR A 17 10.92 8.20 0.68
N VAL A 18 11.01 6.93 0.31
CA VAL A 18 10.30 5.83 0.97
C VAL A 18 11.28 4.77 1.43
N GLU A 19 11.22 4.40 2.71
CA GLU A 19 11.90 3.24 3.25
C GLU A 19 10.87 2.27 3.84
N LEU A 20 10.88 1.01 3.37
CA LEU A 20 10.00 -0.05 3.81
C LEU A 20 10.81 -1.19 4.43
N THR A 21 10.46 -1.60 5.66
CA THR A 21 11.02 -2.75 6.36
C THR A 21 9.92 -3.78 6.62
N LEU A 22 10.09 -5.02 6.11
CA LEU A 22 9.05 -6.05 6.13
C LEU A 22 9.02 -6.89 7.41
N ASP A 23 10.18 -7.24 7.98
CA ASP A 23 10.29 -8.31 8.98
C ASP A 23 10.25 -7.80 10.43
N ARG A 24 10.30 -6.51 10.63
CA ARG A 24 10.32 -5.90 11.96
C ARG A 24 9.47 -4.65 11.96
N ALA A 25 8.50 -4.59 12.87
CA ALA A 25 7.81 -3.35 13.17
C ALA A 25 8.82 -2.37 13.77
N GLN A 26 9.23 -1.37 13.00
CA GLN A 26 10.01 -0.22 13.46
C GLN A 26 9.07 0.96 13.66
N THR A 27 9.58 2.01 14.28
CA THR A 27 8.85 3.28 14.36
C THR A 27 8.63 3.81 12.94
N SER A 28 7.37 3.96 12.54
CA SER A 28 7.03 4.59 11.27
C SER A 28 7.07 6.10 11.44
N SER A 29 7.59 6.80 10.41
CA SER A 29 7.60 8.26 10.31
C SER A 29 7.06 8.66 8.94
N ILE A 30 5.92 9.33 8.91
CA ILE A 30 5.22 9.65 7.68
C ILE A 30 4.91 11.14 7.66
N SER A 31 5.37 11.82 6.63
CA SER A 31 5.19 13.25 6.41
C SER A 31 5.03 13.52 4.92
N THR A 32 3.78 13.60 4.46
CA THR A 32 3.46 13.85 3.05
C THR A 32 2.94 15.27 2.82
N GLY A 33 2.65 16.01 3.89
CA GLY A 33 1.95 17.30 3.81
C GLY A 33 0.43 17.17 3.65
N ILE A 34 -0.10 15.94 3.61
CA ILE A 34 -1.52 15.63 3.43
C ILE A 34 -1.98 14.80 4.64
N GLY A 35 -2.54 15.47 5.66
CA GLY A 35 -2.78 14.86 6.97
C GLY A 35 -3.65 13.60 6.95
N PHE A 36 -4.68 13.55 6.11
CA PHE A 36 -5.50 12.35 5.97
C PHE A 36 -4.70 11.19 5.36
N PHE A 37 -3.86 11.47 4.37
CA PHE A 37 -3.02 10.44 3.74
C PHE A 37 -1.91 9.94 4.66
N ASP A 38 -1.31 10.83 5.47
CA ASP A 38 -0.36 10.44 6.54
C ASP A 38 -0.99 9.43 7.49
N HIS A 39 -2.25 9.68 7.88
CA HIS A 39 -3.01 8.77 8.73
C HIS A 39 -3.25 7.42 8.03
N MET A 40 -3.65 7.41 6.77
CA MET A 40 -3.88 6.17 6.01
C MET A 40 -2.61 5.31 5.86
N LEU A 41 -1.48 5.92 5.52
CA LEU A 41 -0.20 5.22 5.41
C LEU A 41 0.29 4.69 6.77
N THR A 42 0.04 5.45 7.84
CA THR A 42 0.32 5.00 9.22
C THR A 42 -0.49 3.74 9.57
N LEU A 43 -1.76 3.70 9.19
CA LEU A 43 -2.61 2.53 9.42
C LEU A 43 -2.14 1.31 8.60
N LEU A 44 -1.79 1.52 7.31
CA LEU A 44 -1.22 0.47 6.47
C LEU A 44 0.03 -0.13 7.12
N ALA A 45 0.97 0.71 7.53
CA ALA A 45 2.20 0.28 8.18
C ALA A 45 1.94 -0.47 9.48
N LYS A 46 1.09 0.08 10.36
CA LYS A 46 0.77 -0.48 11.68
C LYS A 46 0.08 -1.84 11.55
N HIS A 47 -0.93 -1.95 10.70
CA HIS A 47 -1.69 -3.19 10.52
C HIS A 47 -0.91 -4.24 9.70
N GLY A 48 0.01 -3.80 8.82
CA GLY A 48 1.00 -4.64 8.16
C GLY A 48 2.16 -5.06 9.06
N ARG A 49 2.33 -4.41 10.22
CA ARG A 49 3.50 -4.59 11.10
C ARG A 49 4.81 -4.31 10.36
N PHE A 50 4.81 -3.31 9.49
CA PHE A 50 5.95 -2.83 8.74
C PHE A 50 6.61 -1.64 9.45
N GLY A 51 7.91 -1.45 9.24
CA GLY A 51 8.54 -0.16 9.39
C GLY A 51 8.34 0.61 8.10
N LEU A 52 7.80 1.83 8.17
CA LEU A 52 7.56 2.67 6.99
C LEU A 52 7.99 4.11 7.29
N VAL A 53 8.98 4.57 6.54
CA VAL A 53 9.35 6.00 6.51
C VAL A 53 8.92 6.56 5.18
N VAL A 54 8.18 7.66 5.20
CA VAL A 54 7.78 8.41 4.00
C VAL A 54 8.04 9.88 4.28
N GLU A 55 8.93 10.47 3.50
CA GLU A 55 9.17 11.91 3.46
C GLU A 55 8.86 12.39 2.05
N ALA A 56 7.91 13.30 1.92
CA ALA A 56 7.50 13.83 0.63
C ALA A 56 7.33 15.34 0.67
N LYS A 57 7.80 15.96 -0.40
CA LYS A 57 7.50 17.36 -0.74
C LYS A 57 6.95 17.36 -2.16
N GLY A 58 5.73 17.80 -2.34
CA GLY A 58 5.10 17.92 -3.63
C GLY A 58 4.46 19.29 -3.83
N ASP A 59 3.99 19.50 -5.03
CA ASP A 59 3.31 20.72 -5.49
C ASP A 59 1.84 20.78 -5.02
N THR A 60 1.60 20.48 -3.74
CA THR A 60 0.26 20.44 -3.11
C THR A 60 -0.52 21.75 -3.16
N TYR A 61 0.08 22.84 -3.67
CA TYR A 61 -0.60 24.06 -4.02
C TYR A 61 -1.43 23.95 -5.32
N VAL A 62 -1.14 22.95 -6.15
CA VAL A 62 -1.95 22.54 -7.31
C VAL A 62 -3.10 21.68 -6.82
N ASP A 63 -2.77 20.46 -6.36
CA ASP A 63 -3.63 19.50 -5.67
C ASP A 63 -2.78 18.42 -5.01
N ALA A 64 -3.38 17.35 -4.50
CA ALA A 64 -2.66 16.24 -3.87
C ALA A 64 -2.26 15.12 -4.84
N HIS A 65 -2.68 15.17 -6.12
CA HIS A 65 -2.61 14.05 -7.06
C HIS A 65 -1.16 13.54 -7.25
N HIS A 66 -0.26 14.42 -7.72
CA HIS A 66 1.13 14.03 -7.99
C HIS A 66 1.82 13.41 -6.77
N THR A 67 1.58 13.99 -5.59
CA THR A 67 2.18 13.49 -4.34
C THR A 67 1.65 12.10 -3.98
N VAL A 68 0.34 11.88 -4.07
CA VAL A 68 -0.29 10.61 -3.71
C VAL A 68 0.10 9.50 -4.67
N GLU A 69 0.06 9.77 -5.98
CA GLU A 69 0.47 8.81 -7.02
C GLU A 69 1.95 8.43 -6.88
N ASP A 70 2.85 9.42 -6.80
CA ASP A 70 4.28 9.20 -6.72
C ASP A 70 4.71 8.46 -5.43
N ILE A 71 4.01 8.66 -4.31
CA ILE A 71 4.20 7.84 -3.11
C ILE A 71 3.77 6.39 -3.37
N GLY A 72 2.65 6.16 -4.06
CA GLY A 72 2.21 4.83 -4.47
C GLY A 72 3.27 4.11 -5.33
N LEU A 73 3.83 4.81 -6.33
CA LEU A 73 4.92 4.32 -7.17
C LEU A 73 6.18 3.99 -6.35
N ALA A 74 6.63 4.91 -5.49
CA ALA A 74 7.82 4.72 -4.67
C ALA A 74 7.66 3.58 -3.66
N LEU A 75 6.49 3.45 -3.02
CA LEU A 75 6.19 2.38 -2.07
C LEU A 75 6.16 1.00 -2.76
N GLY A 76 5.58 0.91 -3.96
CA GLY A 76 5.60 -0.34 -4.74
C GLY A 76 7.02 -0.76 -5.13
N GLN A 77 7.85 0.18 -5.57
CA GLN A 77 9.25 -0.07 -5.87
C GLN A 77 10.05 -0.47 -4.62
N ALA A 78 9.79 0.16 -3.46
CA ALA A 78 10.41 -0.21 -2.20
C ALA A 78 10.03 -1.64 -1.78
N LEU A 79 8.77 -2.04 -2.00
CA LEU A 79 8.29 -3.40 -1.77
C LEU A 79 9.03 -4.41 -2.65
N VAL A 80 9.20 -4.14 -3.95
CA VAL A 80 9.96 -5.01 -4.87
C VAL A 80 11.41 -5.17 -4.39
N LYS A 81 12.08 -4.08 -4.01
CA LYS A 81 13.45 -4.13 -3.47
C LYS A 81 13.54 -4.94 -2.18
N ALA A 82 12.57 -4.78 -1.28
CA ALA A 82 12.54 -5.52 -0.02
C ALA A 82 12.27 -7.01 -0.21
N LEU A 83 11.46 -7.39 -1.22
CA LEU A 83 11.13 -8.78 -1.53
C LEU A 83 12.28 -9.54 -2.20
N GLY A 84 13.15 -8.86 -2.95
CA GLY A 84 14.22 -9.49 -3.69
C GLY A 84 13.69 -10.51 -4.70
N ASP A 85 14.19 -11.75 -4.62
CA ASP A 85 13.81 -12.86 -5.51
C ASP A 85 12.46 -13.51 -5.16
N LYS A 86 11.80 -13.05 -4.10
CA LYS A 86 10.52 -13.59 -3.59
C LYS A 86 10.59 -15.06 -3.16
N ALA A 87 11.77 -15.59 -2.87
CA ALA A 87 11.92 -16.95 -2.39
C ALA A 87 11.35 -17.11 -0.98
N GLY A 88 10.64 -18.23 -0.75
CA GLY A 88 10.10 -18.62 0.55
C GLY A 88 8.93 -17.80 1.06
N ILE A 89 8.39 -16.83 0.30
CA ILE A 89 7.20 -16.06 0.73
C ILE A 89 5.90 -16.82 0.47
N GLU A 90 4.86 -16.52 1.26
CA GLU A 90 3.50 -17.03 1.02
C GLU A 90 2.96 -16.62 -0.35
N ARG A 91 3.38 -15.48 -0.89
CA ARG A 91 2.97 -14.90 -2.16
C ARG A 91 1.54 -14.38 -2.18
N TYR A 92 0.58 -15.14 -1.63
CA TYR A 92 -0.82 -14.75 -1.56
C TYR A 92 -1.16 -14.22 -0.18
N GLY A 93 -1.99 -13.19 -0.12
CA GLY A 93 -2.52 -12.66 1.11
C GLY A 93 -3.91 -12.11 0.94
N ASP A 94 -4.72 -12.28 1.96
CA ASP A 94 -6.07 -11.75 2.01
C ASP A 94 -6.38 -11.20 3.40
N ALA A 95 -7.28 -10.23 3.45
CA ALA A 95 -7.81 -9.72 4.71
C ALA A 95 -9.23 -9.18 4.54
N TRP A 96 -10.04 -9.40 5.56
CA TRP A 96 -11.34 -8.79 5.75
C TRP A 96 -11.24 -7.90 6.97
N VAL A 97 -11.50 -6.61 6.82
CA VAL A 97 -11.35 -5.64 7.91
C VAL A 97 -12.61 -4.79 8.05
N PRO A 98 -13.29 -4.87 9.19
CA PRO A 98 -14.37 -3.95 9.52
C PRO A 98 -13.80 -2.64 10.09
N MET A 99 -14.50 -1.54 9.85
CA MET A 99 -14.36 -0.29 10.56
C MET A 99 -15.76 0.22 10.85
N ASP A 100 -16.21 0.03 12.08
CA ASP A 100 -17.60 0.25 12.51
C ASP A 100 -18.60 -0.39 11.52
N GLU A 101 -19.33 0.43 10.76
CA GLU A 101 -20.35 -0.01 9.81
C GLU A 101 -19.79 -0.33 8.41
N ALA A 102 -18.50 -0.11 8.16
CA ALA A 102 -17.85 -0.41 6.89
C ALA A 102 -17.14 -1.76 6.94
N LEU A 103 -17.13 -2.49 5.82
CA LEU A 103 -16.38 -3.74 5.65
C LEU A 103 -15.65 -3.74 4.32
N THR A 104 -14.36 -3.99 4.35
CA THR A 104 -13.50 -4.12 3.16
C THR A 104 -12.81 -5.47 3.10
N GLN A 105 -12.74 -6.03 1.90
CA GLN A 105 -11.94 -7.19 1.53
C GLN A 105 -10.76 -6.74 0.66
N VAL A 106 -9.56 -7.24 0.96
CA VAL A 106 -8.37 -7.11 0.10
C VAL A 106 -7.78 -8.47 -0.17
N VAL A 107 -7.39 -8.72 -1.43
CA VAL A 107 -6.68 -9.94 -1.86
C VAL A 107 -5.48 -9.54 -2.71
N ILE A 108 -4.33 -10.17 -2.45
CA ILE A 108 -3.05 -9.87 -3.10
C ILE A 108 -2.43 -11.15 -3.66
N ASP A 109 -1.86 -11.06 -4.88
CA ASP A 109 -0.90 -12.01 -5.44
C ASP A 109 0.36 -11.25 -5.88
N LEU A 110 1.50 -11.53 -5.24
CA LEU A 110 2.81 -10.96 -5.57
C LEU A 110 3.42 -11.63 -6.83
N SER A 111 2.63 -11.72 -7.88
CA SER A 111 2.83 -12.55 -9.08
C SER A 111 3.86 -12.04 -10.08
N GLY A 112 4.40 -10.83 -9.92
CA GLY A 112 5.21 -10.18 -10.97
C GLY A 112 4.40 -9.62 -12.14
N ARG A 113 3.07 -9.73 -12.13
CA ARG A 113 2.15 -9.22 -13.16
C ARG A 113 1.20 -8.21 -12.53
N PRO A 114 1.34 -6.93 -12.87
CA PRO A 114 0.54 -5.87 -12.24
C PRO A 114 -0.92 -5.93 -12.71
N TYR A 115 -1.86 -5.82 -11.77
CA TYR A 115 -3.26 -5.62 -12.06
C TYR A 115 -3.99 -5.09 -10.83
N LEU A 116 -4.82 -4.05 -11.00
CA LEU A 116 -5.72 -3.57 -9.96
C LEU A 116 -7.17 -3.93 -10.29
N VAL A 117 -7.90 -4.44 -9.30
CA VAL A 117 -9.36 -4.43 -9.26
C VAL A 117 -9.77 -3.58 -8.08
N PHE A 118 -10.38 -2.43 -8.34
CA PHE A 118 -10.84 -1.52 -7.32
C PHE A 118 -12.37 -1.41 -7.35
N GLN A 119 -13.00 -1.57 -6.18
CA GLN A 119 -14.44 -1.40 -6.00
C GLN A 119 -14.67 -0.66 -4.68
N GLY A 120 -14.94 0.61 -4.78
CA GLY A 120 -15.28 1.47 -3.66
C GLY A 120 -16.18 2.59 -4.13
N GLU A 121 -17.24 2.85 -3.38
CA GLU A 121 -18.16 3.94 -3.63
C GLU A 121 -18.35 4.74 -2.35
N TRP A 122 -18.31 6.05 -2.48
CA TRP A 122 -18.51 7.00 -1.39
C TRP A 122 -19.05 8.33 -1.90
N SER A 123 -19.64 9.11 -1.00
CA SER A 123 -20.30 10.35 -1.35
C SER A 123 -19.51 11.62 -1.02
N THR A 124 -18.51 11.51 -0.14
CA THR A 124 -17.73 12.68 0.29
C THR A 124 -16.52 12.85 -0.61
N PRO A 125 -16.43 13.95 -1.38
CA PRO A 125 -15.38 14.13 -2.39
C PRO A 125 -14.01 14.52 -1.79
N VAL A 126 -13.98 15.13 -0.59
CA VAL A 126 -12.73 15.59 0.04
C VAL A 126 -12.73 15.26 1.53
N LEU A 127 -11.62 14.74 2.04
CA LEU A 127 -11.38 14.47 3.46
C LEU A 127 -10.16 15.25 3.97
N GLY A 128 -10.16 15.61 5.26
CA GLY A 128 -9.04 16.31 5.88
C GLY A 128 -8.72 17.69 5.30
N GLY A 129 -9.61 18.23 4.45
CA GLY A 129 -9.51 19.55 3.84
C GLY A 129 -8.68 19.63 2.55
N ASN A 130 -7.82 18.63 2.25
CA ASN A 130 -6.95 18.65 1.07
C ASN A 130 -6.64 17.26 0.50
N PHE A 131 -7.51 16.27 0.74
CA PHE A 131 -7.38 14.94 0.16
C PHE A 131 -8.66 14.62 -0.61
N GLU A 132 -8.57 14.67 -1.93
CA GLU A 132 -9.64 14.27 -2.84
C GLU A 132 -9.77 12.73 -2.76
N THR A 133 -10.99 12.26 -2.52
CA THR A 133 -11.21 10.83 -2.25
C THR A 133 -11.04 9.94 -3.47
N GLU A 134 -11.09 10.48 -4.68
CA GLU A 134 -10.75 9.78 -5.93
C GLU A 134 -9.29 9.32 -5.97
N LEU A 135 -8.37 10.03 -5.30
CA LEU A 135 -6.94 9.68 -5.22
C LEU A 135 -6.67 8.36 -4.49
N VAL A 136 -7.67 7.80 -3.82
CA VAL A 136 -7.54 6.47 -3.20
C VAL A 136 -7.31 5.40 -4.26
N GLU A 137 -8.07 5.44 -5.37
CA GLU A 137 -7.88 4.50 -6.49
C GLU A 137 -6.53 4.73 -7.16
N ASP A 138 -6.13 5.99 -7.40
CA ASP A 138 -4.84 6.35 -8.01
C ASP A 138 -3.66 5.84 -7.18
N PHE A 139 -3.71 5.98 -5.85
CA PHE A 139 -2.71 5.42 -4.96
C PHE A 139 -2.60 3.89 -5.10
N PHE A 140 -3.72 3.17 -5.05
CA PHE A 140 -3.71 1.72 -5.17
C PHE A 140 -3.29 1.26 -6.57
N GLN A 141 -3.64 2.02 -7.61
CA GLN A 141 -3.18 1.77 -8.98
C GLN A 141 -1.66 1.90 -9.08
N ALA A 142 -1.11 3.01 -8.63
CA ALA A 142 0.33 3.26 -8.63
C ALA A 142 1.09 2.18 -7.84
N LEU A 143 0.59 1.84 -6.65
CA LEU A 143 1.15 0.78 -5.80
C LEU A 143 1.12 -0.58 -6.50
N ALA A 144 -0.02 -1.00 -7.07
CA ALA A 144 -0.16 -2.30 -7.72
C ALA A 144 0.74 -2.43 -8.95
N MET A 145 0.80 -1.36 -9.77
CA MET A 145 1.62 -1.33 -10.98
C MET A 145 3.11 -1.42 -10.64
N SER A 146 3.59 -0.58 -9.73
CA SER A 146 5.03 -0.51 -9.41
C SER A 146 5.52 -1.67 -8.54
N ALA A 147 4.66 -2.29 -7.73
CA ALA A 147 4.95 -3.51 -6.99
C ALA A 147 4.87 -4.78 -7.86
N ALA A 148 4.40 -4.67 -9.09
CA ALA A 148 4.13 -5.78 -10.00
C ALA A 148 3.28 -6.88 -9.31
N MET A 149 2.16 -6.48 -8.70
CA MET A 149 1.25 -7.39 -8.00
C MET A 149 -0.18 -7.32 -8.54
N ASN A 150 -0.94 -8.40 -8.40
CA ASN A 150 -2.37 -8.30 -8.48
C ASN A 150 -2.91 -7.81 -7.14
N LEU A 151 -3.67 -6.75 -7.15
CA LEU A 151 -4.30 -6.16 -5.97
C LEU A 151 -5.80 -6.01 -6.21
N HIS A 152 -6.59 -6.67 -5.39
CA HIS A 152 -8.03 -6.52 -5.38
C HIS A 152 -8.46 -5.84 -4.10
N VAL A 153 -9.06 -4.66 -4.19
CA VAL A 153 -9.59 -3.87 -3.08
C VAL A 153 -11.09 -3.72 -3.29
N ARG A 154 -11.89 -4.26 -2.38
CA ARG A 154 -13.35 -4.23 -2.50
C ARG A 154 -13.96 -3.75 -1.18
N ASN A 155 -14.58 -2.60 -1.20
CA ASN A 155 -15.52 -2.24 -0.14
C ASN A 155 -16.84 -2.97 -0.39
N LEU A 156 -17.32 -3.70 0.60
CA LEU A 156 -18.54 -4.49 0.48
C LEU A 156 -19.77 -3.68 0.90
N TYR A 157 -19.61 -2.85 1.91
CA TYR A 157 -20.60 -1.90 2.38
C TYR A 157 -19.96 -0.90 3.36
N GLY A 158 -20.62 0.22 3.56
CA GLY A 158 -20.24 1.30 4.47
C GLY A 158 -21.03 2.57 4.15
N ARG A 159 -21.03 3.53 5.05
CA ARG A 159 -21.69 4.84 4.86
C ARG A 159 -20.73 6.01 5.05
N ASN A 160 -19.83 5.89 6.01
CA ASN A 160 -18.85 6.92 6.31
C ASN A 160 -17.63 6.74 5.41
N THR A 161 -17.37 7.71 4.54
CA THR A 161 -16.24 7.68 3.59
C THR A 161 -14.89 7.47 4.28
N HIS A 162 -14.66 8.10 5.44
CA HIS A 162 -13.45 7.90 6.24
C HIS A 162 -13.31 6.43 6.68
N HIS A 163 -14.38 5.83 7.23
CA HIS A 163 -14.36 4.43 7.68
C HIS A 163 -14.12 3.46 6.52
N ILE A 164 -14.73 3.72 5.36
CA ILE A 164 -14.53 2.92 4.15
C ILE A 164 -13.05 2.95 3.75
N ILE A 165 -12.48 4.14 3.54
CA ILE A 165 -11.09 4.28 3.11
C ILE A 165 -10.12 3.74 4.17
N GLU A 166 -10.33 4.04 5.45
CA GLU A 166 -9.50 3.52 6.53
C GLU A 166 -9.50 1.99 6.55
N SER A 167 -10.65 1.34 6.36
CA SER A 167 -10.74 -0.11 6.28
C SER A 167 -9.96 -0.70 5.11
N MET A 168 -9.89 0.00 3.96
CA MET A 168 -9.09 -0.40 2.80
C MET A 168 -7.58 -0.41 3.11
N PHE A 169 -7.06 0.66 3.72
CA PHE A 169 -5.64 0.73 4.08
C PHE A 169 -5.24 -0.28 5.14
N LYS A 170 -6.08 -0.49 6.16
CA LYS A 170 -5.88 -1.53 7.17
C LYS A 170 -5.89 -2.94 6.55
N ALA A 171 -6.86 -3.23 5.69
CA ALA A 171 -6.98 -4.52 5.03
C ALA A 171 -5.78 -4.77 4.11
N THR A 172 -5.33 -3.75 3.36
CA THR A 172 -4.14 -3.83 2.50
C THR A 172 -2.88 -4.13 3.31
N GLY A 173 -2.66 -3.44 4.43
CA GLY A 173 -1.53 -3.73 5.31
C GLY A 173 -1.54 -5.18 5.82
N ARG A 174 -2.71 -5.68 6.24
CA ARG A 174 -2.86 -7.07 6.73
C ARG A 174 -2.67 -8.11 5.62
N ALA A 175 -3.23 -7.88 4.43
CA ALA A 175 -3.08 -8.77 3.28
C ALA A 175 -1.62 -8.83 2.81
N LEU A 176 -0.96 -7.67 2.70
CA LEU A 176 0.48 -7.59 2.40
C LEU A 176 1.31 -8.35 3.44
N ARG A 177 1.03 -8.17 4.74
CA ARG A 177 1.74 -8.89 5.81
C ARG A 177 1.68 -10.40 5.59
N LYS A 178 0.51 -10.94 5.24
CA LYS A 178 0.34 -12.36 4.96
C LYS A 178 1.13 -12.77 3.72
N ALA A 179 1.02 -12.02 2.62
CA ALA A 179 1.67 -12.32 1.34
C ALA A 179 3.20 -12.34 1.43
N VAL A 180 3.81 -11.43 2.23
CA VAL A 180 5.27 -11.32 2.38
C VAL A 180 5.86 -12.23 3.45
N THR A 181 5.03 -12.95 4.21
CA THR A 181 5.50 -13.82 5.29
C THR A 181 6.36 -14.96 4.71
N ILE A 182 7.53 -15.17 5.31
CA ILE A 182 8.37 -16.32 4.99
C ILE A 182 7.76 -17.58 5.60
N ASN A 183 7.53 -18.57 4.75
CA ASN A 183 7.06 -19.88 5.15
C ASN A 183 8.21 -20.90 4.96
N PRO A 184 8.71 -21.57 6.02
CA PRO A 184 9.81 -22.51 5.94
C PRO A 184 9.50 -23.76 5.08
N ASP A 185 8.23 -24.04 4.83
CA ASP A 185 7.82 -25.18 4.00
C ASP A 185 7.88 -24.85 2.49
N ILE A 186 8.06 -23.57 2.12
CA ILE A 186 8.17 -23.13 0.74
C ILE A 186 9.65 -23.04 0.35
N GLN A 187 10.10 -23.93 -0.54
CA GLN A 187 11.43 -23.92 -1.11
C GLN A 187 11.44 -23.17 -2.44
N GLY A 188 12.30 -22.14 -2.55
CA GLY A 188 12.36 -21.28 -3.74
C GLY A 188 11.12 -20.39 -3.87
N VAL A 189 10.69 -20.09 -5.09
CA VAL A 189 9.51 -19.26 -5.36
C VAL A 189 8.22 -20.10 -5.35
N ASN A 190 7.17 -19.59 -4.75
CA ASN A 190 5.85 -20.25 -4.68
C ASN A 190 5.14 -20.17 -6.05
N SER A 191 5.65 -20.92 -7.03
CA SER A 191 5.15 -20.96 -8.40
C SER A 191 5.48 -22.28 -9.08
N THR A 192 4.52 -22.91 -9.71
CA THR A 192 4.73 -24.12 -10.54
C THR A 192 5.61 -23.87 -11.76
N LYS A 193 5.81 -22.60 -12.13
CA LYS A 193 6.70 -22.18 -13.23
C LYS A 193 8.16 -22.05 -12.79
N GLY A 194 8.45 -22.08 -11.47
CA GLY A 194 9.78 -21.85 -10.92
C GLY A 194 10.25 -20.39 -10.94
N VAL A 195 9.40 -19.46 -11.41
CA VAL A 195 9.67 -18.01 -11.46
C VAL A 195 8.39 -17.21 -11.14
N ILE A 196 8.59 -15.98 -10.64
CA ILE A 196 7.54 -14.97 -10.40
C ILE A 196 8.03 -13.64 -10.96
#